data_f1b046fd160d68d55a53198cdb7b1aff
#
_entry.id   f1b046fd160d68d55a53198cdb7b1aff
#
_cell.length_a   1.000
_cell.length_b   1.000
_cell.length_c   1.000
_cell.angle_alpha   90.00
_cell.angle_beta   90.00
_cell.angle_gamma   90.00
#
_symmetry.space_group_name_H-M   'P 1'
#
loop_
_entity.id
_entity.type
_entity.pdbx_description
1 polymer ?
#
loop_
_entity_poly.entity_id
_entity_poly.type
_entity_poly.pdbx_seq_one_letter_code
_entity_poly.pdbx_strand_id
1 'polypeptide(L)'
;MKFSRIQALMVGALLLQACAGTGGTQAQTADAPSRMSNAELEALYRARQDSALMKVSEADVHFMTGMIGHHAQALVMAGYAPEAEASRQIGILTARIINAQKDEIDLMLGWLADRNRPVPEVDAMGHMAHAMEMPGMLDAAQLEELSRATGPDYDRLFLVYMIQHHEGAVTMVHELFATDGAAQDDVAFKLASDIQVDQITEIARMRSMLEAMPTP
;
A
#
# COMPACT_ATOMS: atom_id res chain seq x y z
N MET A 1 -2.04 -30.51 -53.75
CA MET A 1 -1.40 -30.32 -55.07
C MET A 1 0.01 -29.84 -54.85
N LYS A 2 0.95 -30.71 -55.28
CA LYS A 2 2.27 -30.52 -55.90
C LYS A 2 3.32 -29.76 -55.08
N PHE A 3 4.35 -30.46 -54.47
CA PHE A 3 5.63 -30.88 -55.08
C PHE A 3 6.48 -29.67 -55.51
N SER A 4 7.76 -29.45 -55.07
CA SER A 4 8.94 -30.24 -55.46
C SER A 4 10.17 -29.61 -54.78
N ARG A 5 11.01 -30.38 -54.07
CA ARG A 5 12.32 -30.96 -54.46
C ARG A 5 13.46 -29.94 -54.61
N ILE A 6 14.45 -30.00 -53.71
CA ILE A 6 15.79 -30.65 -53.83
C ILE A 6 16.75 -29.84 -54.76
N GLN A 7 17.89 -29.44 -54.20
CA GLN A 7 19.19 -29.83 -54.72
C GLN A 7 20.33 -29.52 -53.76
N ALA A 8 21.12 -30.55 -53.53
CA ALA A 8 22.43 -30.51 -52.86
C ALA A 8 23.51 -30.36 -53.95
N LEU A 9 24.64 -29.75 -53.61
CA LEU A 9 25.95 -29.92 -54.26
C LEU A 9 27.00 -29.37 -53.29
N MET A 10 27.78 -30.20 -52.67
CA MET A 10 29.04 -30.79 -53.05
C MET A 10 30.27 -29.85 -53.01
N VAL A 11 31.10 -30.09 -52.01
CA VAL A 11 32.55 -30.36 -52.04
C VAL A 11 33.49 -29.27 -52.59
N GLY A 12 34.38 -28.84 -51.72
CA GLY A 12 35.62 -28.15 -52.05
C GLY A 12 36.57 -28.17 -50.87
N ALA A 13 37.28 -29.29 -50.72
CA ALA A 13 38.42 -29.40 -49.81
C ALA A 13 39.59 -28.64 -50.41
N LEU A 14 40.13 -27.66 -49.66
CA LEU A 14 41.45 -27.09 -49.93
C LEU A 14 42.32 -27.23 -48.66
N LEU A 15 43.24 -28.18 -48.79
CA LEU A 15 44.38 -28.30 -47.88
C LEU A 15 45.35 -27.16 -48.19
N LEU A 16 45.71 -26.37 -47.21
CA LEU A 16 46.96 -25.60 -47.25
C LEU A 16 47.63 -25.59 -45.89
N GLN A 17 48.86 -25.88 -45.95
CA GLN A 17 49.87 -26.27 -44.99
C GLN A 17 50.16 -25.23 -43.91
N ALA A 18 50.63 -25.80 -42.83
CA ALA A 18 51.26 -25.22 -41.65
C ALA A 18 52.28 -24.14 -41.93
N CYS A 19 52.22 -23.05 -41.09
CA CYS A 19 53.39 -22.35 -40.64
C CYS A 19 53.36 -22.27 -39.14
N ALA A 20 54.30 -22.94 -38.51
CA ALA A 20 54.57 -22.84 -37.08
C ALA A 20 55.06 -21.41 -36.74
N GLY A 21 54.30 -20.66 -36.01
CA GLY A 21 54.69 -19.42 -35.37
C GLY A 21 54.46 -19.54 -33.87
N THR A 22 55.53 -19.78 -33.14
CA THR A 22 55.60 -19.71 -31.68
C THR A 22 55.42 -18.27 -31.24
N GLY A 23 54.23 -17.91 -30.83
CA GLY A 23 53.92 -16.65 -30.14
C GLY A 23 52.83 -16.95 -29.13
N GLY A 24 53.22 -17.33 -27.91
CA GLY A 24 52.31 -17.53 -26.79
C GLY A 24 51.64 -16.21 -26.38
N THR A 25 50.49 -15.93 -26.96
CA THR A 25 49.56 -14.97 -26.39
C THR A 25 48.67 -15.74 -25.42
N GLN A 26 49.00 -15.67 -24.13
CA GLN A 26 48.05 -16.07 -23.10
C GLN A 26 46.76 -15.25 -23.32
N ALA A 27 45.72 -15.88 -23.85
CA ALA A 27 44.39 -15.34 -23.75
C ALA A 27 44.07 -15.25 -22.27
N GLN A 28 44.10 -14.01 -21.74
CA GLN A 28 43.47 -13.72 -20.46
C GLN A 28 42.02 -14.11 -20.62
N THR A 29 41.62 -15.26 -20.03
CA THR A 29 40.27 -15.62 -19.82
C THR A 29 39.69 -14.51 -18.94
N ALA A 30 38.81 -13.67 -19.53
CA ALA A 30 38.01 -12.73 -18.77
C ALA A 30 37.31 -13.54 -17.69
N ASP A 31 37.67 -13.27 -16.44
CA ASP A 31 37.08 -13.89 -15.27
C ASP A 31 35.56 -13.66 -15.37
N ALA A 32 34.81 -14.73 -15.51
CA ALA A 32 33.34 -14.64 -15.42
C ALA A 32 33.02 -14.02 -14.04
N PRO A 33 32.08 -13.06 -13.97
CA PRO A 33 31.77 -12.41 -12.71
C PRO A 33 31.47 -13.49 -11.67
N SER A 34 32.32 -13.55 -10.63
CA SER A 34 32.17 -14.53 -9.57
C SER A 34 30.79 -14.37 -8.94
N ARG A 35 30.01 -15.44 -8.90
CA ARG A 35 28.74 -15.45 -8.22
C ARG A 35 28.97 -15.12 -6.75
N MET A 36 28.25 -14.13 -6.24
CA MET A 36 28.28 -13.80 -4.83
C MET A 36 27.95 -15.03 -3.98
N SER A 37 28.69 -15.21 -2.90
CA SER A 37 28.39 -16.23 -1.91
C SER A 37 27.07 -15.91 -1.16
N ASN A 38 26.47 -16.91 -0.55
CA ASN A 38 25.26 -16.69 0.26
C ASN A 38 25.51 -15.68 1.39
N ALA A 39 26.69 -15.67 1.99
CA ALA A 39 27.05 -14.72 3.04
C ALA A 39 27.14 -13.27 2.52
N GLU A 40 27.67 -13.06 1.30
CA GLU A 40 27.71 -11.75 0.65
C GLU A 40 26.31 -11.28 0.25
N LEU A 41 25.44 -12.19 -0.22
CA LEU A 41 24.04 -11.87 -0.50
C LEU A 41 23.27 -11.51 0.77
N GLU A 42 23.47 -12.24 1.88
CA GLU A 42 22.88 -11.90 3.17
C GLU A 42 23.38 -10.54 3.70
N ALA A 43 24.69 -10.27 3.60
CA ALA A 43 25.25 -9.01 4.00
C ALA A 43 24.69 -7.83 3.18
N LEU A 44 24.56 -8.02 1.86
CA LEU A 44 23.96 -7.03 0.97
C LEU A 44 22.48 -6.80 1.30
N TYR A 45 21.75 -7.87 1.59
CA TYR A 45 20.34 -7.79 1.99
C TYR A 45 20.15 -7.02 3.30
N ARG A 46 20.98 -7.32 4.32
CA ARG A 46 20.98 -6.58 5.59
C ARG A 46 21.35 -5.11 5.40
N ALA A 47 22.39 -4.82 4.63
CA ALA A 47 22.79 -3.44 4.34
C ALA A 47 21.70 -2.65 3.59
N ARG A 48 20.93 -3.31 2.74
CA ARG A 48 19.75 -2.71 2.07
C ARG A 48 18.63 -2.42 3.05
N GLN A 49 18.33 -3.35 3.97
CA GLN A 49 17.33 -3.14 5.01
C GLN A 49 17.73 -1.99 5.93
N ASP A 50 18.97 -1.99 6.43
CA ASP A 50 19.50 -0.90 7.26
C ASP A 50 19.44 0.45 6.53
N SER A 51 19.74 0.48 5.24
CA SER A 51 19.63 1.70 4.42
C SER A 51 18.18 2.16 4.22
N ALA A 52 17.24 1.23 4.11
CA ALA A 52 15.82 1.57 4.04
C ALA A 52 15.32 2.16 5.34
N LEU A 53 15.72 1.59 6.50
CA LEU A 53 15.41 2.13 7.82
C LEU A 53 15.95 3.56 8.05
N MET A 54 17.00 3.95 7.34
CA MET A 54 17.58 5.30 7.40
C MET A 54 16.86 6.33 6.51
N LYS A 55 15.94 5.90 5.65
CA LYS A 55 15.19 6.79 4.73
C LYS A 55 13.89 7.33 5.31
N VAL A 56 13.63 7.09 6.59
CA VAL A 56 12.40 7.52 7.27
C VAL A 56 12.44 9.02 7.51
N SER A 57 11.48 9.73 6.98
CA SER A 57 11.27 11.15 7.25
C SER A 57 10.32 11.37 8.43
N GLU A 58 10.36 12.54 9.05
CA GLU A 58 9.36 12.90 10.07
C GLU A 58 7.96 13.02 9.46
N ALA A 59 7.85 13.31 8.16
CA ALA A 59 6.57 13.30 7.45
C ALA A 59 5.99 11.89 7.34
N ASP A 60 6.84 10.86 7.11
CA ASP A 60 6.38 9.47 7.13
C ASP A 60 5.85 9.07 8.50
N VAL A 61 6.58 9.45 9.58
CA VAL A 61 6.13 9.17 10.95
C VAL A 61 4.83 9.88 11.28
N HIS A 62 4.71 11.15 10.88
CA HIS A 62 3.49 11.94 11.07
C HIS A 62 2.30 11.31 10.32
N PHE A 63 2.50 10.91 9.07
CA PHE A 63 1.49 10.23 8.26
C PHE A 63 1.06 8.91 8.91
N MET A 64 1.99 8.03 9.28
CA MET A 64 1.65 6.74 9.89
C MET A 64 0.89 6.92 11.21
N THR A 65 1.37 7.83 12.08
CA THR A 65 0.72 8.12 13.36
C THR A 65 -0.68 8.70 13.17
N GLY A 66 -0.83 9.68 12.28
CA GLY A 66 -2.12 10.31 11.97
C GLY A 66 -3.10 9.32 11.35
N MET A 67 -2.65 8.53 10.35
CA MET A 67 -3.51 7.60 9.64
C MET A 67 -4.01 6.45 10.54
N ILE A 68 -3.24 6.03 11.55
CA ILE A 68 -3.71 5.08 12.58
C ILE A 68 -4.93 5.67 13.30
N GLY A 69 -4.88 6.91 13.76
CA GLY A 69 -6.00 7.57 14.44
C GLY A 69 -7.19 7.81 13.51
N HIS A 70 -6.90 8.17 12.28
CA HIS A 70 -7.91 8.35 11.25
C HIS A 70 -8.68 7.04 11.01
N HIS A 71 -7.99 5.93 10.76
CA HIS A 71 -8.61 4.62 10.58
C HIS A 71 -9.36 4.14 11.82
N ALA A 72 -8.84 4.41 13.01
CA ALA A 72 -9.51 4.07 14.26
C ALA A 72 -10.91 4.72 14.36
N GLN A 73 -11.08 5.96 13.91
CA GLN A 73 -12.42 6.58 13.87
C GLN A 73 -13.35 5.86 12.87
N ALA A 74 -12.86 5.41 11.72
CA ALA A 74 -13.68 4.62 10.79
C ALA A 74 -14.16 3.30 11.41
N LEU A 75 -13.33 2.66 12.25
CA LEU A 75 -13.76 1.45 12.98
C LEU A 75 -14.90 1.76 13.94
N VAL A 76 -14.86 2.91 14.64
CA VAL A 76 -15.95 3.36 15.51
C VAL A 76 -17.22 3.58 14.71
N MET A 77 -17.15 4.34 13.62
CA MET A 77 -18.29 4.65 12.76
C MET A 77 -18.93 3.37 12.19
N ALA A 78 -18.11 2.46 11.67
CA ALA A 78 -18.58 1.19 11.11
C ALA A 78 -19.10 0.23 12.20
N GLY A 79 -18.57 0.35 13.42
CA GLY A 79 -18.96 -0.44 14.58
C GLY A 79 -20.40 -0.20 15.04
N TYR A 80 -21.03 0.93 14.72
CA TYR A 80 -22.43 1.21 15.06
C TYR A 80 -23.44 0.40 14.24
N ALA A 81 -23.06 -0.14 13.08
CA ALA A 81 -23.96 -0.79 12.13
C ALA A 81 -24.87 -1.90 12.71
N PRO A 82 -24.40 -2.82 13.59
CA PRO A 82 -25.27 -3.85 14.14
C PRO A 82 -26.38 -3.29 15.03
N GLU A 83 -26.05 -2.33 15.90
CA GLU A 83 -27.02 -1.72 16.84
C GLU A 83 -27.95 -0.73 16.13
N ALA A 84 -27.48 -0.14 15.04
CA ALA A 84 -28.25 0.79 14.20
C ALA A 84 -29.25 0.07 13.26
N GLU A 85 -29.34 -1.24 13.29
CA GLU A 85 -30.19 -2.02 12.38
C GLU A 85 -29.90 -1.68 10.89
N ALA A 86 -28.60 -1.52 10.56
CA ALA A 86 -28.17 -1.19 9.21
C ALA A 86 -28.65 -2.21 8.18
N SER A 87 -28.92 -1.75 6.96
CA SER A 87 -29.28 -2.66 5.86
C SER A 87 -28.16 -3.68 5.60
N ARG A 88 -28.53 -4.82 5.01
CA ARG A 88 -27.57 -5.87 4.68
C ARG A 88 -26.41 -5.35 3.82
N GLN A 89 -26.67 -4.40 2.92
CA GLN A 89 -25.63 -3.86 2.04
C GLN A 89 -24.63 -3.02 2.83
N ILE A 90 -25.10 -2.19 3.77
CA ILE A 90 -24.25 -1.42 4.68
C ILE A 90 -23.50 -2.35 5.64
N GLY A 91 -24.16 -3.38 6.19
CA GLY A 91 -23.48 -4.36 7.05
C GLY A 91 -22.33 -5.10 6.35
N ILE A 92 -22.46 -5.40 5.04
CA ILE A 92 -21.36 -5.98 4.26
C ILE A 92 -20.23 -4.95 4.04
N LEU A 93 -20.58 -3.70 3.77
CA LEU A 93 -19.60 -2.62 3.57
C LEU A 93 -18.83 -2.34 4.85
N THR A 94 -19.51 -2.17 5.99
CA THR A 94 -18.87 -1.90 7.28
C THR A 94 -17.93 -3.02 7.72
N ALA A 95 -18.32 -4.29 7.51
CA ALA A 95 -17.46 -5.43 7.80
C ALA A 95 -16.17 -5.44 6.96
N ARG A 96 -16.25 -5.02 5.68
CA ARG A 96 -15.06 -4.90 4.83
C ARG A 96 -14.15 -3.77 5.28
N ILE A 97 -14.71 -2.59 5.56
CA ILE A 97 -13.97 -1.43 6.07
C ILE A 97 -13.25 -1.80 7.38
N ILE A 98 -13.96 -2.43 8.32
CA ILE A 98 -13.37 -2.86 9.59
C ILE A 98 -12.17 -3.79 9.37
N ASN A 99 -12.30 -4.78 8.51
CA ASN A 99 -11.21 -5.74 8.29
C ASN A 99 -10.02 -5.06 7.59
N ALA A 100 -10.25 -4.34 6.49
CA ALA A 100 -9.18 -3.68 5.75
C ALA A 100 -8.42 -2.68 6.64
N GLN A 101 -9.14 -1.79 7.33
CA GLN A 101 -8.50 -0.75 8.12
C GLN A 101 -7.84 -1.28 9.41
N LYS A 102 -8.28 -2.40 9.96
CA LYS A 102 -7.52 -3.09 11.02
C LYS A 102 -6.19 -3.60 10.53
N ASP A 103 -6.16 -4.25 9.37
CA ASP A 103 -4.93 -4.75 8.77
C ASP A 103 -3.96 -3.60 8.47
N GLU A 104 -4.46 -2.47 7.97
CA GLU A 104 -3.66 -1.28 7.70
C GLU A 104 -3.13 -0.62 8.99
N ILE A 105 -3.93 -0.55 10.05
CA ILE A 105 -3.49 -0.10 11.38
C ILE A 105 -2.34 -0.98 11.87
N ASP A 106 -2.48 -2.31 11.81
CA ASP A 106 -1.45 -3.24 12.27
C ASP A 106 -0.14 -3.08 11.47
N LEU A 107 -0.22 -2.85 10.16
CA LEU A 107 0.94 -2.57 9.31
C LEU A 107 1.62 -1.25 9.71
N MET A 108 0.87 -0.19 10.00
CA MET A 108 1.42 1.11 10.41
C MET A 108 2.06 1.05 11.80
N LEU A 109 1.42 0.35 12.74
CA LEU A 109 1.98 0.11 14.09
C LEU A 109 3.30 -0.67 14.00
N GLY A 110 3.34 -1.72 13.20
CA GLY A 110 4.55 -2.50 12.93
C GLY A 110 5.63 -1.65 12.28
N TRP A 111 5.28 -0.83 11.28
CA TRP A 111 6.22 0.07 10.62
C TRP A 111 6.89 1.05 11.59
N LEU A 112 6.11 1.67 12.50
CA LEU A 112 6.62 2.56 13.54
C LEU A 112 7.55 1.83 14.52
N ALA A 113 7.11 0.65 15.01
CA ALA A 113 7.87 -0.17 15.95
C ALA A 113 9.22 -0.61 15.37
N ASP A 114 9.25 -1.12 14.15
CA ASP A 114 10.46 -1.59 13.46
C ASP A 114 11.51 -0.48 13.28
N ARG A 115 11.06 0.79 13.27
CA ARG A 115 11.91 1.98 13.11
C ARG A 115 12.19 2.71 14.41
N ASN A 116 11.85 2.08 15.55
CA ASN A 116 11.99 2.68 16.89
C ASN A 116 11.32 4.05 17.01
N ARG A 117 10.17 4.22 16.35
CA ARG A 117 9.35 5.44 16.44
C ARG A 117 8.27 5.26 17.50
N PRO A 118 7.77 6.35 18.10
CA PRO A 118 6.67 6.26 19.06
C PRO A 118 5.46 5.58 18.41
N VAL A 119 4.96 4.55 19.09
CA VAL A 119 3.75 3.84 18.68
C VAL A 119 2.58 4.46 19.43
N PRO A 120 1.56 5.00 18.74
CA PRO A 120 0.42 5.60 19.41
C PRO A 120 -0.42 4.54 20.13
N GLU A 121 -0.93 4.89 21.30
CA GLU A 121 -1.97 4.12 21.97
C GLU A 121 -3.32 4.52 21.40
N VAL A 122 -4.03 3.54 20.85
CA VAL A 122 -5.42 3.70 20.36
C VAL A 122 -6.32 2.99 21.36
N ASP A 123 -7.25 3.70 21.98
CA ASP A 123 -8.19 3.08 22.88
C ASP A 123 -9.27 2.27 22.13
N ALA A 124 -10.08 1.51 22.89
CA ALA A 124 -11.15 0.69 22.30
C ALA A 124 -12.24 1.51 21.57
N MET A 125 -12.24 2.82 21.75
CA MET A 125 -13.17 3.78 21.13
C MET A 125 -12.52 4.51 19.94
N GLY A 126 -11.30 4.13 19.54
CA GLY A 126 -10.58 4.77 18.44
C GLY A 126 -10.03 6.15 18.75
N HIS A 127 -10.00 6.55 20.04
CA HIS A 127 -9.41 7.84 20.41
C HIS A 127 -7.91 7.69 20.58
N MET A 128 -7.17 8.59 19.96
CA MET A 128 -5.76 8.78 20.28
C MET A 128 -5.64 9.80 21.42
N ALA A 129 -4.66 9.59 22.28
CA ALA A 129 -4.39 10.47 23.45
C ALA A 129 -4.16 11.95 23.06
N HIS A 130 -3.84 12.21 21.78
CA HIS A 130 -3.71 13.54 21.20
C HIS A 130 -4.42 13.53 19.84
N ALA A 131 -5.68 14.00 19.83
CA ALA A 131 -6.43 14.19 18.59
C ALA A 131 -5.72 15.28 17.74
N MET A 132 -5.07 14.86 16.67
CA MET A 132 -4.63 15.78 15.63
C MET A 132 -5.84 16.19 14.79
N GLU A 133 -5.97 17.46 14.46
CA GLU A 133 -6.92 17.87 13.42
C GLU A 133 -6.46 17.26 12.09
N MET A 134 -7.19 16.26 11.61
CA MET A 134 -6.90 15.57 10.35
C MET A 134 -8.04 15.80 9.37
N PRO A 135 -7.74 15.95 8.07
CA PRO A 135 -8.76 16.10 7.05
C PRO A 135 -9.84 15.02 7.13
N GLY A 136 -11.10 15.39 6.95
CA GLY A 136 -12.21 14.45 6.85
C GLY A 136 -12.70 13.82 8.16
N MET A 137 -11.99 13.96 9.26
CA MET A 137 -12.44 13.45 10.57
C MET A 137 -13.81 14.02 10.94
N LEU A 138 -14.64 13.20 11.54
CA LEU A 138 -15.88 13.62 12.13
C LEU A 138 -15.64 14.28 13.49
N ASP A 139 -16.38 15.35 13.74
CA ASP A 139 -16.43 15.94 15.07
C ASP A 139 -17.35 15.13 16.03
N ALA A 140 -17.35 15.53 17.31
CA ALA A 140 -18.13 14.84 18.34
C ALA A 140 -19.64 14.89 18.06
N ALA A 141 -20.14 15.98 17.46
CA ALA A 141 -21.57 16.11 17.15
C ALA A 141 -21.99 15.20 15.99
N GLN A 142 -21.16 15.10 14.95
CA GLN A 142 -21.39 14.19 13.83
C GLN A 142 -21.31 12.71 14.28
N LEU A 143 -20.35 12.36 15.15
CA LEU A 143 -20.28 11.00 15.71
C LEU A 143 -21.49 10.69 16.57
N GLU A 144 -21.96 11.63 17.38
CA GLU A 144 -23.16 11.47 18.20
C GLU A 144 -24.42 11.32 17.33
N GLU A 145 -24.55 12.12 16.27
CA GLU A 145 -25.65 12.00 15.31
C GLU A 145 -25.64 10.60 14.66
N LEU A 146 -24.49 10.15 14.17
CA LEU A 146 -24.36 8.84 13.56
C LEU A 146 -24.70 7.69 14.53
N SER A 147 -24.24 7.80 15.78
CA SER A 147 -24.45 6.77 16.81
C SER A 147 -25.92 6.60 17.23
N ARG A 148 -26.74 7.65 17.01
CA ARG A 148 -28.19 7.63 17.34
C ARG A 148 -29.07 7.28 16.16
N ALA A 149 -28.56 7.37 14.95
CA ALA A 149 -29.29 7.05 13.74
C ALA A 149 -29.56 5.56 13.65
N THR A 150 -30.69 5.17 13.06
CA THR A 150 -31.09 3.77 12.86
C THR A 150 -31.69 3.53 11.49
N GLY A 151 -31.61 2.28 11.01
CA GLY A 151 -32.19 1.86 9.75
C GLY A 151 -31.72 2.71 8.56
N PRO A 152 -32.65 3.17 7.69
CA PRO A 152 -32.30 3.95 6.49
C PRO A 152 -31.60 5.27 6.79
N ASP A 153 -31.87 5.89 7.94
CA ASP A 153 -31.22 7.14 8.33
C ASP A 153 -29.74 6.89 8.70
N TYR A 154 -29.46 5.81 9.44
CA TYR A 154 -28.08 5.39 9.67
C TYR A 154 -27.37 5.08 8.35
N ASP A 155 -27.97 4.31 7.47
CA ASP A 155 -27.38 3.93 6.19
C ASP A 155 -26.93 5.16 5.40
N ARG A 156 -27.80 6.17 5.32
CA ARG A 156 -27.51 7.41 4.61
C ARG A 156 -26.40 8.23 5.29
N LEU A 157 -26.53 8.46 6.59
CA LEU A 157 -25.51 9.21 7.34
C LEU A 157 -24.16 8.54 7.31
N PHE A 158 -24.13 7.22 7.49
CA PHE A 158 -22.90 6.42 7.38
C PHE A 158 -22.21 6.63 6.04
N LEU A 159 -22.96 6.52 4.93
CA LEU A 159 -22.40 6.73 3.59
C LEU A 159 -21.83 8.15 3.42
N VAL A 160 -22.60 9.17 3.83
CA VAL A 160 -22.17 10.57 3.69
C VAL A 160 -20.91 10.84 4.53
N TYR A 161 -20.91 10.42 5.77
CA TYR A 161 -19.80 10.67 6.68
C TYR A 161 -18.57 9.83 6.39
N MET A 162 -18.75 8.58 5.94
CA MET A 162 -17.63 7.74 5.55
C MET A 162 -17.01 8.19 4.23
N ILE A 163 -17.78 8.76 3.30
CA ILE A 163 -17.22 9.41 2.10
C ILE A 163 -16.35 10.61 2.49
N GLN A 164 -16.85 11.51 3.36
CA GLN A 164 -16.08 12.64 3.89
C GLN A 164 -14.78 12.18 4.54
N HIS A 165 -14.86 11.16 5.37
CA HIS A 165 -13.73 10.57 6.09
C HIS A 165 -12.69 10.00 5.11
N HIS A 166 -13.09 9.22 4.14
CA HIS A 166 -12.20 8.64 3.13
C HIS A 166 -11.55 9.71 2.23
N GLU A 167 -12.28 10.75 1.86
CA GLU A 167 -11.70 11.90 1.13
C GLU A 167 -10.60 12.58 1.94
N GLY A 168 -10.75 12.62 3.27
CA GLY A 168 -9.71 13.09 4.19
C GLY A 168 -8.46 12.22 4.15
N ALA A 169 -8.59 10.89 4.18
CA ALA A 169 -7.47 9.97 4.06
C ALA A 169 -6.70 10.15 2.72
N VAL A 170 -7.43 10.30 1.61
CA VAL A 170 -6.82 10.58 0.29
C VAL A 170 -6.05 11.90 0.33
N THR A 171 -6.58 12.93 1.01
CA THR A 171 -5.88 14.22 1.20
C THR A 171 -4.58 14.02 1.95
N MET A 172 -4.58 13.26 3.06
CA MET A 172 -3.38 12.97 3.84
C MET A 172 -2.30 12.25 3.01
N VAL A 173 -2.69 11.31 2.14
CA VAL A 173 -1.76 10.65 1.22
C VAL A 173 -1.16 11.63 0.21
N HIS A 174 -1.98 12.53 -0.35
CA HIS A 174 -1.49 13.56 -1.27
C HIS A 174 -0.50 14.52 -0.58
N GLU A 175 -0.77 14.91 0.66
CA GLU A 175 0.14 15.75 1.46
C GLU A 175 1.47 15.04 1.73
N LEU A 176 1.43 13.74 2.07
CA LEU A 176 2.64 12.94 2.22
C LEU A 176 3.47 12.96 0.93
N PHE A 177 2.87 12.63 -0.21
CA PHE A 177 3.59 12.56 -1.49
C PHE A 177 4.04 13.94 -2.03
N ALA A 178 3.41 15.03 -1.59
CA ALA A 178 3.82 16.38 -1.91
C ALA A 178 4.96 16.91 -1.01
N THR A 179 5.31 16.18 0.06
CA THR A 179 6.33 16.58 1.01
C THR A 179 7.71 16.13 0.54
N ASP A 180 8.65 17.06 0.39
CA ASP A 180 10.01 16.76 -0.05
C ASP A 180 10.71 15.75 0.89
N GLY A 181 11.21 14.65 0.31
CA GLY A 181 11.92 13.60 1.04
C GLY A 181 11.03 12.62 1.81
N ALA A 182 9.69 12.79 1.78
CA ALA A 182 8.76 11.81 2.31
C ALA A 182 8.55 10.62 1.36
N ALA A 183 8.02 9.54 1.90
CA ALA A 183 7.70 8.31 1.18
C ALA A 183 8.90 7.73 0.38
N GLN A 184 10.11 7.89 0.91
CA GLN A 184 11.32 7.29 0.32
C GLN A 184 11.57 5.85 0.82
N ASP A 185 10.92 5.47 1.90
CA ASP A 185 10.86 4.09 2.38
C ASP A 185 9.87 3.29 1.54
N ASP A 186 10.32 2.15 0.98
CA ASP A 186 9.51 1.36 0.05
C ASP A 186 8.19 0.86 0.69
N VAL A 187 8.20 0.58 2.00
CA VAL A 187 7.02 0.12 2.73
C VAL A 187 6.05 1.27 2.97
N ALA A 188 6.55 2.44 3.36
CA ALA A 188 5.73 3.64 3.54
C ALA A 188 5.07 4.06 2.22
N PHE A 189 5.85 4.11 1.13
CA PHE A 189 5.34 4.43 -0.21
C PHE A 189 4.26 3.43 -0.64
N LYS A 190 4.53 2.13 -0.50
CA LYS A 190 3.58 1.10 -0.89
C LYS A 190 2.29 1.20 -0.09
N LEU A 191 2.38 1.30 1.25
CA LEU A 191 1.22 1.36 2.12
C LEU A 191 0.37 2.61 1.83
N ALA A 192 0.98 3.78 1.70
CA ALA A 192 0.25 5.01 1.35
C ALA A 192 -0.43 4.90 -0.02
N SER A 193 0.24 4.26 -1.01
CA SER A 193 -0.34 4.03 -2.33
C SER A 193 -1.52 3.05 -2.29
N ASP A 194 -1.41 1.98 -1.52
CA ASP A 194 -2.49 0.99 -1.34
C ASP A 194 -3.71 1.65 -0.66
N ILE A 195 -3.49 2.38 0.44
CA ILE A 195 -4.53 3.17 1.11
C ILE A 195 -5.23 4.11 0.13
N GLN A 196 -4.49 4.84 -0.70
CA GLN A 196 -5.08 5.76 -1.68
C GLN A 196 -6.04 5.05 -2.64
N VAL A 197 -5.61 3.91 -3.20
CA VAL A 197 -6.41 3.14 -4.16
C VAL A 197 -7.66 2.57 -3.50
N ASP A 198 -7.53 2.01 -2.31
CA ASP A 198 -8.62 1.41 -1.57
C ASP A 198 -9.65 2.46 -1.16
N GLN A 199 -9.21 3.59 -0.61
CA GLN A 199 -10.09 4.70 -0.21
C GLN A 199 -10.85 5.29 -1.41
N ILE A 200 -10.18 5.53 -2.55
CA ILE A 200 -10.84 6.03 -3.78
C ILE A 200 -11.88 5.02 -4.29
N THR A 201 -11.57 3.74 -4.25
CA THR A 201 -12.48 2.68 -4.70
C THR A 201 -13.71 2.57 -3.79
N GLU A 202 -13.51 2.69 -2.47
CA GLU A 202 -14.61 2.68 -1.51
C GLU A 202 -15.48 3.93 -1.60
N ILE A 203 -14.90 5.13 -1.81
CA ILE A 203 -15.65 6.37 -2.10
C ILE A 203 -16.57 6.16 -3.30
N ALA A 204 -16.03 5.65 -4.42
CA ALA A 204 -16.83 5.42 -5.63
C ALA A 204 -18.00 4.46 -5.36
N ARG A 205 -17.77 3.39 -4.62
CA ARG A 205 -18.79 2.43 -4.21
C ARG A 205 -19.85 3.06 -3.31
N MET A 206 -19.43 3.82 -2.28
CA MET A 206 -20.35 4.49 -1.35
C MET A 206 -21.21 5.54 -2.04
N ARG A 207 -20.67 6.30 -2.98
CA ARG A 207 -21.42 7.25 -3.80
C ARG A 207 -22.48 6.54 -4.64
N SER A 208 -22.14 5.43 -5.29
CA SER A 208 -23.10 4.62 -6.04
C SER A 208 -24.21 4.05 -5.16
N MET A 209 -23.88 3.63 -3.93
CA MET A 209 -24.88 3.16 -2.98
C MET A 209 -25.82 4.30 -2.52
N LEU A 210 -25.26 5.48 -2.25
CA LEU A 210 -26.02 6.67 -1.82
C LEU A 210 -26.97 7.16 -2.93
N GLU A 211 -26.52 7.14 -4.19
CA GLU A 211 -27.35 7.49 -5.36
C GLU A 211 -28.51 6.51 -5.56
N ALA A 212 -28.32 5.24 -5.21
CA ALA A 212 -29.37 4.21 -5.31
C ALA A 212 -30.40 4.26 -4.17
N MET A 213 -30.16 5.04 -3.11
CA MET A 213 -31.11 5.18 -2.00
C MET A 213 -32.31 6.04 -2.41
N PRO A 214 -33.51 5.72 -1.90
CA PRO A 214 -34.66 6.59 -2.10
C PRO A 214 -34.38 8.01 -1.62
N THR A 215 -34.84 9.01 -2.36
CA THR A 215 -34.85 10.41 -1.90
C THR A 215 -35.74 10.53 -0.66
N PRO A 216 -35.31 11.30 0.35
CA PRO A 216 -36.08 11.54 1.58
C PRO A 216 -37.45 12.14 1.29
#